data_9b39d7a614f166379c7cd3b2b8cef4fb
#
_entry.id   9b39d7a614f166379c7cd3b2b8cef4fb
#
_cell.length_a   1.000
_cell.length_b   1.000
_cell.length_c   1.000
_cell.angle_alpha   90.00
_cell.angle_beta   90.00
_cell.angle_gamma   90.00
#
_symmetry.space_group_name_H-M   'P 1'
#
loop_
_entity.id
_entity.type
_entity.pdbx_description
1 polymer ?
#
loop_
_entity_poly.entity_id
_entity_poly.type
_entity_poly.pdbx_seq_one_letter_code
_entity_poly.pdbx_strand_id
1 'polypeptide(L)'
;MAWNSFATPLIGKAVRAASRLAHGGGSAFPGKIVERIDPQFLARTLQQLPLGVVLVSGTNGKTTTTRMVASMLESLGLKVFTNPTGSNFTRGVVSSLLAEVSLGGKLDADIAVLELDEAYAVHFVKQVQPDYCLLLNVMRDQLDRFGEIDNTARLLSKAAEATTGTVVLNREDPRIARLADVAHTEDGVEVRYFGLDGSLRSFFPSDDDMCTTVDTASSANIEIDDAAVIAKTGENAEKSEDAAIAEQLPADVTLLAVGDHRASFGIDGETYETGVRLEGVYNLYNAAAALAVVRAVVADAQAMFLPFEQNVTDELLRQVGISQRMIDFAHSTTQAMIDAAAEVTPAFGRGEVIDVNGSPVELL
;
A
#
# COMPACT_ATOMS: atom_id res chain seq x y z
N MET A 1 -31.29 1.76 -15.26
CA MET A 1 -30.01 2.48 -14.97
C MET A 1 -30.37 3.82 -14.38
N ALA A 2 -29.80 4.18 -13.23
CA ALA A 2 -30.01 5.50 -12.65
C ALA A 2 -29.39 6.56 -13.57
N TRP A 3 -30.05 7.70 -13.78
CA TRP A 3 -29.57 8.81 -14.61
C TRP A 3 -28.14 9.25 -14.26
N ASN A 4 -27.73 9.08 -13.02
CA ASN A 4 -26.39 9.37 -12.48
C ASN A 4 -25.28 8.57 -13.20
N SER A 5 -25.57 7.37 -13.71
CA SER A 5 -24.56 6.52 -14.37
C SER A 5 -23.93 7.19 -15.61
N PHE A 6 -24.72 8.01 -16.32
CA PHE A 6 -24.26 8.74 -17.52
C PHE A 6 -23.96 10.21 -17.24
N ALA A 7 -24.82 10.85 -16.44
CA ALA A 7 -24.72 12.29 -16.18
C ALA A 7 -23.44 12.63 -15.40
N THR A 8 -23.09 11.83 -14.37
CA THR A 8 -21.92 12.12 -13.53
C THR A 8 -20.60 12.06 -14.30
N PRO A 9 -20.30 10.99 -15.10
CA PRO A 9 -19.09 10.97 -15.93
C PRO A 9 -19.03 12.12 -16.93
N LEU A 10 -20.16 12.44 -17.58
CA LEU A 10 -20.23 13.52 -18.57
C LEU A 10 -19.94 14.89 -17.93
N ILE A 11 -20.65 15.21 -16.84
CA ILE A 11 -20.45 16.46 -16.10
C ILE A 11 -19.02 16.54 -15.54
N GLY A 12 -18.54 15.46 -14.92
CA GLY A 12 -17.20 15.42 -14.35
C GLY A 12 -16.09 15.62 -15.40
N LYS A 13 -16.21 14.99 -16.58
CA LYS A 13 -15.30 15.19 -17.71
C LYS A 13 -15.36 16.61 -18.26
N ALA A 14 -16.56 17.20 -18.36
CA ALA A 14 -16.73 18.59 -18.80
C ALA A 14 -16.08 19.57 -17.81
N VAL A 15 -16.29 19.38 -16.50
CA VAL A 15 -15.64 20.20 -15.45
C VAL A 15 -14.13 20.04 -15.52
N ARG A 16 -13.62 18.82 -15.71
CA ARG A 16 -12.18 18.57 -15.85
C ARG A 16 -11.59 19.27 -17.07
N ALA A 17 -12.27 19.24 -18.21
CA ALA A 17 -11.84 19.95 -19.41
C ALA A 17 -11.83 21.47 -19.21
N ALA A 18 -12.89 22.02 -18.60
CA ALA A 18 -12.97 23.45 -18.27
C ALA A 18 -11.88 23.88 -17.27
N SER A 19 -11.60 23.08 -16.24
CA SER A 19 -10.54 23.35 -15.26
C SER A 19 -9.14 23.39 -15.90
N ARG A 20 -8.87 22.49 -16.87
CA ARG A 20 -7.61 22.49 -17.63
C ARG A 20 -7.45 23.73 -18.51
N LEU A 21 -8.52 24.16 -19.19
CA LEU A 21 -8.52 25.36 -20.03
C LEU A 21 -8.34 26.63 -19.22
N ALA A 22 -8.86 26.68 -17.99
CA ALA A 22 -8.74 27.84 -17.08
C ALA A 22 -7.37 27.95 -16.39
N HIS A 23 -6.37 27.15 -16.78
CA HIS A 23 -5.01 27.09 -16.17
C HIS A 23 -5.02 26.90 -14.65
N GLY A 24 -6.11 26.42 -14.10
CA GLY A 24 -6.24 26.07 -12.68
C GLY A 24 -5.68 24.70 -12.40
N GLY A 25 -4.42 24.59 -11.94
CA GLY A 25 -3.71 23.33 -11.67
C GLY A 25 -4.23 22.50 -10.48
N GLY A 26 -5.51 22.59 -10.13
CA GLY A 26 -6.10 21.81 -9.03
C GLY A 26 -6.64 20.47 -9.50
N SER A 27 -5.89 19.38 -9.30
CA SER A 27 -6.35 18.01 -9.56
C SER A 27 -7.63 17.62 -8.79
N ALA A 28 -7.91 18.27 -7.67
CA ALA A 28 -9.03 18.00 -6.76
C ALA A 28 -10.37 18.65 -7.14
N PHE A 29 -10.36 19.68 -7.94
CA PHE A 29 -11.57 20.47 -8.21
C PHE A 29 -12.69 19.69 -8.91
N PRO A 30 -12.43 18.89 -9.96
CA PRO A 30 -13.44 18.03 -10.56
C PRO A 30 -14.03 17.03 -9.58
N GLY A 31 -13.18 16.40 -8.74
CA GLY A 31 -13.61 15.47 -7.70
C GLY A 31 -14.54 16.12 -6.68
N LYS A 32 -14.22 17.35 -6.23
CA LYS A 32 -15.07 18.11 -5.29
C LYS A 32 -16.48 18.36 -5.84
N ILE A 33 -16.60 18.65 -7.11
CA ILE A 33 -17.91 18.86 -7.76
C ILE A 33 -18.68 17.55 -7.82
N VAL A 34 -18.00 16.47 -8.27
CA VAL A 34 -18.64 15.16 -8.39
C VAL A 34 -19.09 14.61 -7.03
N GLU A 35 -18.29 14.69 -5.99
CA GLU A 35 -18.70 14.31 -4.64
C GLU A 35 -19.98 15.01 -4.18
N ARG A 36 -20.19 16.27 -4.59
CA ARG A 36 -21.36 17.04 -4.21
C ARG A 36 -22.61 16.67 -4.98
N ILE A 37 -22.50 16.33 -6.26
CA ILE A 37 -23.65 15.99 -7.11
C ILE A 37 -23.99 14.51 -7.11
N ASP A 38 -22.98 13.66 -6.83
CA ASP A 38 -23.11 12.19 -6.79
C ASP A 38 -22.15 11.60 -5.75
N PRO A 39 -22.50 11.64 -4.46
CA PRO A 39 -21.68 11.10 -3.39
C PRO A 39 -21.36 9.60 -3.52
N GLN A 40 -22.18 8.86 -4.27
CA GLN A 40 -21.98 7.42 -4.47
C GLN A 40 -21.12 7.08 -5.69
N PHE A 41 -20.64 8.08 -6.44
CA PHE A 41 -19.84 7.84 -7.66
C PHE A 41 -18.61 7.00 -7.36
N LEU A 42 -17.86 7.35 -6.32
CA LEU A 42 -16.65 6.63 -5.91
C LEU A 42 -16.93 5.14 -5.64
N ALA A 43 -17.84 4.87 -4.70
CA ALA A 43 -18.18 3.50 -4.31
C ALA A 43 -18.72 2.69 -5.50
N ARG A 44 -19.68 3.24 -6.23
CA ARG A 44 -20.28 2.57 -7.38
C ARG A 44 -19.28 2.27 -8.50
N THR A 45 -18.27 3.13 -8.67
CA THR A 45 -17.26 2.92 -9.71
C THR A 45 -16.26 1.85 -9.30
N LEU A 46 -15.77 1.89 -8.07
CA LEU A 46 -14.82 0.90 -7.56
C LEU A 46 -15.45 -0.49 -7.34
N GLN A 47 -16.74 -0.56 -7.01
CA GLN A 47 -17.48 -1.83 -6.92
C GLN A 47 -17.58 -2.60 -8.26
N GLN A 48 -17.21 -1.99 -9.38
CA GLN A 48 -17.15 -2.69 -10.69
C GLN A 48 -15.90 -3.57 -10.82
N LEU A 49 -14.90 -3.40 -9.96
CA LEU A 49 -13.63 -4.08 -10.04
C LEU A 49 -13.75 -5.51 -9.51
N PRO A 50 -13.48 -6.53 -10.33
CA PRO A 50 -13.68 -7.93 -9.94
C PRO A 50 -12.69 -8.41 -8.86
N LEU A 51 -11.51 -7.80 -8.76
CA LEU A 51 -10.51 -8.11 -7.73
C LEU A 51 -10.44 -7.01 -6.65
N GLY A 52 -11.40 -6.07 -6.66
CA GLY A 52 -11.57 -5.09 -5.59
C GLY A 52 -10.50 -4.00 -5.53
N VAL A 53 -10.20 -3.57 -4.31
CA VAL A 53 -9.38 -2.39 -4.01
C VAL A 53 -8.27 -2.73 -3.02
N VAL A 54 -7.04 -2.42 -3.39
CA VAL A 54 -5.88 -2.36 -2.49
C VAL A 54 -5.73 -0.93 -1.99
N LEU A 55 -5.79 -0.73 -0.70
CA LEU A 55 -5.47 0.54 -0.03
C LEU A 55 -4.05 0.47 0.54
N VAL A 56 -3.18 1.40 0.14
CA VAL A 56 -1.83 1.54 0.68
C VAL A 56 -1.74 2.82 1.51
N SER A 57 -1.35 2.69 2.77
CA SER A 57 -1.20 3.83 3.70
C SER A 57 -0.05 3.63 4.68
N GLY A 58 0.30 4.67 5.43
CA GLY A 58 1.43 4.74 6.35
C GLY A 58 2.19 6.04 6.18
N THR A 59 3.12 6.36 7.07
CA THR A 59 3.85 7.63 7.05
C THR A 59 4.79 7.73 5.84
N ASN A 60 5.63 6.74 5.64
CA ASN A 60 6.64 6.72 4.58
C ASN A 60 6.49 5.53 3.62
N GLY A 61 6.98 5.71 2.38
CA GLY A 61 7.02 4.64 1.38
C GLY A 61 5.74 4.46 0.56
N LYS A 62 4.63 5.14 0.89
CA LYS A 62 3.31 5.00 0.24
C LYS A 62 3.39 5.00 -1.28
N THR A 63 3.88 6.09 -1.86
CA THR A 63 3.93 6.28 -3.32
C THR A 63 4.76 5.22 -4.03
N THR A 64 5.94 4.94 -3.48
CA THR A 64 6.83 3.92 -4.02
C THR A 64 6.18 2.55 -3.98
N THR A 65 5.64 2.16 -2.82
CA THR A 65 5.00 0.84 -2.65
C THR A 65 3.73 0.70 -3.49
N THR A 66 2.89 1.73 -3.58
CA THR A 66 1.70 1.72 -4.46
C THR A 66 2.08 1.47 -5.91
N ARG A 67 3.14 2.13 -6.40
CA ARG A 67 3.64 1.91 -7.76
C ARG A 67 4.24 0.50 -7.94
N MET A 68 4.96 -0.01 -6.93
CA MET A 68 5.47 -1.38 -6.96
C MET A 68 4.33 -2.39 -7.10
N VAL A 69 3.32 -2.29 -6.24
CA VAL A 69 2.14 -3.16 -6.29
C VAL A 69 1.45 -3.07 -7.64
N ALA A 70 1.17 -1.85 -8.12
CA ALA A 70 0.53 -1.65 -9.42
C ALA A 70 1.35 -2.26 -10.57
N SER A 71 2.66 -1.95 -10.63
CA SER A 71 3.56 -2.46 -11.67
C SER A 71 3.68 -3.99 -11.65
N MET A 72 3.75 -4.60 -10.47
CA MET A 72 3.80 -6.05 -10.34
C MET A 72 2.50 -6.71 -10.83
N LEU A 73 1.34 -6.19 -10.43
CA LEU A 73 0.04 -6.70 -10.89
C LEU A 73 -0.15 -6.52 -12.40
N GLU A 74 0.32 -5.39 -12.97
CA GLU A 74 0.34 -5.16 -14.43
C GLU A 74 1.26 -6.14 -15.14
N SER A 75 2.46 -6.38 -14.61
CA SER A 75 3.42 -7.36 -15.16
C SER A 75 2.85 -8.79 -15.14
N LEU A 76 2.02 -9.11 -14.16
CA LEU A 76 1.29 -10.38 -14.06
C LEU A 76 0.01 -10.41 -14.92
N GLY A 77 -0.27 -9.38 -15.70
CA GLY A 77 -1.30 -9.35 -16.75
C GLY A 77 -2.61 -8.66 -16.36
N LEU A 78 -2.75 -8.07 -15.17
CA LEU A 78 -3.94 -7.34 -14.78
C LEU A 78 -3.98 -5.92 -15.36
N LYS A 79 -5.18 -5.38 -15.51
CA LYS A 79 -5.40 -3.94 -15.69
C LYS A 79 -5.58 -3.28 -14.32
N VAL A 80 -4.68 -2.39 -13.98
CA VAL A 80 -4.67 -1.72 -12.68
C VAL A 80 -5.11 -0.27 -12.81
N PHE A 81 -6.05 0.14 -11.97
CA PHE A 81 -6.34 1.55 -11.75
C PHE A 81 -5.54 2.05 -10.55
N THR A 82 -4.85 3.18 -10.69
CA THR A 82 -4.13 3.83 -9.59
C THR A 82 -4.32 5.35 -9.61
N ASN A 83 -4.25 5.99 -8.44
CA ASN A 83 -4.26 7.44 -8.38
C ASN A 83 -2.83 7.99 -8.60
N PRO A 84 -2.68 9.07 -9.38
CA PRO A 84 -1.36 9.65 -9.62
C PRO A 84 -0.76 10.24 -8.35
N THR A 85 0.57 10.31 -8.31
CA THR A 85 1.35 10.93 -7.22
C THR A 85 0.80 12.31 -6.86
N GLY A 86 0.66 12.58 -5.56
CA GLY A 86 0.10 13.84 -5.05
C GLY A 86 -1.44 13.93 -5.08
N SER A 87 -2.13 12.86 -5.47
CA SER A 87 -3.61 12.77 -5.40
C SER A 87 -4.06 11.78 -4.31
N ASN A 88 -3.34 11.78 -3.18
CA ASN A 88 -3.47 10.88 -2.02
C ASN A 88 -4.64 11.22 -1.08
N PHE A 89 -5.69 11.81 -1.61
CA PHE A 89 -6.93 12.17 -0.90
C PHE A 89 -8.16 11.77 -1.74
N THR A 90 -9.28 11.52 -1.09
CA THR A 90 -10.51 10.97 -1.71
C THR A 90 -10.94 11.71 -2.99
N ARG A 91 -10.90 13.05 -2.99
CA ARG A 91 -11.25 13.86 -4.18
C ARG A 91 -10.25 13.70 -5.33
N GLY A 92 -8.98 13.42 -5.00
CA GLY A 92 -7.95 13.09 -5.98
C GLY A 92 -8.29 11.78 -6.69
N VAL A 93 -8.66 10.75 -5.94
CA VAL A 93 -9.12 9.46 -6.49
C VAL A 93 -10.33 9.65 -7.40
N VAL A 94 -11.35 10.40 -6.95
CA VAL A 94 -12.53 10.71 -7.79
C VAL A 94 -12.14 11.41 -9.09
N SER A 95 -11.22 12.38 -9.02
CA SER A 95 -10.74 13.09 -10.23
C SER A 95 -9.97 12.18 -11.17
N SER A 96 -9.24 11.20 -10.65
CA SER A 96 -8.52 10.19 -11.44
C SER A 96 -9.49 9.23 -12.12
N LEU A 97 -10.49 8.74 -11.37
CA LEU A 97 -11.56 7.91 -11.93
C LEU A 97 -12.30 8.61 -13.08
N LEU A 98 -12.59 9.91 -12.94
CA LEU A 98 -13.22 10.68 -14.02
C LEU A 98 -12.37 10.77 -15.30
N ALA A 99 -11.06 10.59 -15.19
CA ALA A 99 -10.20 10.52 -16.38
C ALA A 99 -10.41 9.24 -17.15
N GLU A 100 -10.56 8.12 -16.45
CA GLU A 100 -10.47 6.78 -16.99
C GLU A 100 -11.82 6.15 -17.27
N VAL A 101 -12.86 6.42 -16.46
CA VAL A 101 -14.20 5.89 -16.74
C VAL A 101 -14.68 6.29 -18.13
N SER A 102 -15.37 5.39 -18.80
CA SER A 102 -16.07 5.68 -20.07
C SER A 102 -17.19 6.72 -19.85
N LEU A 103 -17.76 7.25 -20.93
CA LEU A 103 -18.96 8.11 -20.85
C LEU A 103 -20.15 7.39 -20.22
N GLY A 104 -20.19 6.07 -20.31
CA GLY A 104 -21.18 5.22 -19.64
C GLY A 104 -20.88 4.90 -18.18
N GLY A 105 -19.80 5.45 -17.60
CA GLY A 105 -19.40 5.22 -16.22
C GLY A 105 -18.71 3.87 -15.96
N LYS A 106 -18.30 3.15 -17.02
CA LYS A 106 -17.56 1.89 -16.88
C LYS A 106 -16.06 2.17 -16.72
N LEU A 107 -15.45 1.57 -15.69
CA LEU A 107 -14.01 1.53 -15.49
C LEU A 107 -13.43 0.25 -16.13
N ASP A 108 -12.43 0.39 -16.99
CA ASP A 108 -11.74 -0.73 -17.64
C ASP A 108 -10.48 -1.11 -16.84
N ALA A 109 -10.71 -1.65 -15.65
CA ALA A 109 -9.67 -2.17 -14.77
C ALA A 109 -10.17 -3.45 -14.07
N ASP A 110 -9.23 -4.27 -13.60
CA ASP A 110 -9.51 -5.50 -12.85
C ASP A 110 -9.41 -5.28 -11.34
N ILE A 111 -8.52 -4.38 -10.93
CA ILE A 111 -8.22 -4.04 -9.54
C ILE A 111 -7.84 -2.55 -9.44
N ALA A 112 -8.06 -1.95 -8.27
CA ALA A 112 -7.51 -0.64 -7.95
C ALA A 112 -6.41 -0.76 -6.90
N VAL A 113 -5.31 0.00 -7.06
CA VAL A 113 -4.26 0.17 -6.07
C VAL A 113 -4.16 1.65 -5.72
N LEU A 114 -4.58 2.02 -4.52
CA LEU A 114 -4.78 3.40 -4.13
C LEU A 114 -3.86 3.82 -2.99
N GLU A 115 -3.12 4.89 -3.21
CA GLU A 115 -2.36 5.59 -2.17
C GLU A 115 -3.28 6.60 -1.46
N LEU A 116 -3.39 6.49 -0.14
CA LEU A 116 -4.08 7.49 0.66
C LEU A 116 -3.25 7.87 1.91
N ASP A 117 -3.23 9.16 2.23
CA ASP A 117 -2.73 9.61 3.52
C ASP A 117 -3.68 9.17 4.64
N GLU A 118 -3.17 9.00 5.83
CA GLU A 118 -3.81 8.38 6.97
C GLU A 118 -5.17 9.02 7.29
N ALA A 119 -5.24 10.35 7.32
CA ALA A 119 -6.48 11.07 7.57
C ALA A 119 -7.52 10.90 6.45
N TYR A 120 -7.05 10.82 5.20
CA TYR A 120 -7.91 10.62 4.04
C TYR A 120 -8.33 9.16 3.87
N ALA A 121 -7.54 8.20 4.32
CA ALA A 121 -7.92 6.79 4.39
C ALA A 121 -9.21 6.62 5.23
N VAL A 122 -9.30 7.29 6.39
CA VAL A 122 -10.51 7.29 7.23
C VAL A 122 -11.76 7.82 6.50
N HIS A 123 -11.61 8.83 5.64
CA HIS A 123 -12.72 9.34 4.85
C HIS A 123 -13.11 8.40 3.70
N PHE A 124 -12.12 7.74 3.12
CA PHE A 124 -12.32 6.78 2.04
C PHE A 124 -13.06 5.54 2.50
N VAL A 125 -12.61 4.91 3.61
CA VAL A 125 -13.21 3.66 4.10
C VAL A 125 -14.66 3.80 4.58
N LYS A 126 -15.11 5.00 4.86
CA LYS A 126 -16.53 5.27 5.10
C LYS A 126 -17.42 5.12 3.85
N GLN A 127 -16.83 5.17 2.67
CA GLN A 127 -17.52 5.09 1.40
C GLN A 127 -17.22 3.79 0.65
N VAL A 128 -15.98 3.29 0.78
CA VAL A 128 -15.48 2.09 0.09
C VAL A 128 -14.70 1.27 1.09
N GLN A 129 -15.14 0.07 1.38
CA GLN A 129 -14.38 -0.91 2.15
C GLN A 129 -13.33 -1.52 1.22
N PRO A 130 -12.04 -1.46 1.56
CA PRO A 130 -11.00 -2.09 0.76
C PRO A 130 -11.04 -3.61 0.92
N ASP A 131 -10.72 -4.32 -0.15
CA ASP A 131 -10.55 -5.77 -0.12
C ASP A 131 -9.17 -6.11 0.47
N TYR A 132 -8.19 -5.27 0.21
CA TYR A 132 -6.82 -5.40 0.74
C TYR A 132 -6.37 -4.08 1.34
N CYS A 133 -5.71 -4.15 2.49
CA CYS A 133 -5.11 -2.99 3.14
C CYS A 133 -3.65 -3.26 3.46
N LEU A 134 -2.73 -2.47 2.91
CA LEU A 134 -1.30 -2.52 3.19
C LEU A 134 -0.91 -1.33 4.06
N LEU A 135 -0.46 -1.60 5.28
CA LEU A 135 -0.03 -0.59 6.25
C LEU A 135 1.48 -0.69 6.47
N LEU A 136 2.19 0.38 6.08
CA LEU A 136 3.64 0.34 5.97
C LEU A 136 4.36 0.65 7.29
N ASN A 137 4.09 1.81 7.86
CA ASN A 137 4.78 2.27 9.08
C ASN A 137 4.08 3.48 9.68
N VAL A 138 4.41 3.75 10.95
CA VAL A 138 4.08 4.98 11.65
C VAL A 138 5.39 5.59 12.14
N MET A 139 5.81 6.70 11.56
CA MET A 139 7.05 7.39 11.90
C MET A 139 6.76 8.84 12.32
N ARG A 140 7.67 9.43 13.13
CA ARG A 140 7.59 10.85 13.48
C ARG A 140 7.87 11.72 12.25
N ASP A 141 7.02 12.69 11.99
CA ASP A 141 7.39 13.79 11.12
C ASP A 141 8.30 14.76 11.91
N GLN A 142 9.28 15.41 11.23
CA GLN A 142 10.30 16.25 11.85
C GLN A 142 9.75 17.47 12.66
N LEU A 143 8.45 17.72 12.57
CA LEU A 143 7.75 18.82 13.23
C LEU A 143 6.81 18.35 14.36
N ASP A 144 6.96 17.11 14.82
CA ASP A 144 5.97 16.41 15.59
C ASP A 144 5.83 16.89 17.04
N ARG A 145 4.58 16.94 17.50
CA ARG A 145 4.20 17.14 18.89
C ARG A 145 3.88 15.79 19.53
N PHE A 146 4.18 15.65 20.82
CA PHE A 146 3.84 14.47 21.60
C PHE A 146 2.41 14.00 21.35
N GLY A 147 2.21 12.70 20.96
CA GLY A 147 0.90 12.07 20.74
C GLY A 147 0.42 12.03 19.27
N GLU A 148 1.18 12.54 18.31
CA GLU A 148 0.81 12.51 16.88
C GLU A 148 0.96 11.10 16.30
N ILE A 149 1.98 10.35 16.71
CA ILE A 149 2.23 8.96 16.31
C ILE A 149 1.06 8.05 16.68
N ASP A 150 0.57 8.12 17.93
CA ASP A 150 -0.55 7.32 18.38
C ASP A 150 -1.85 7.72 17.68
N ASN A 151 -1.98 9.00 17.34
CA ASN A 151 -3.11 9.46 16.53
C ASN A 151 -3.03 8.91 15.10
N THR A 152 -1.84 8.86 14.49
CA THR A 152 -1.62 8.29 13.16
C THR A 152 -1.93 6.79 13.16
N ALA A 153 -1.44 6.03 14.15
CA ALA A 153 -1.77 4.62 14.32
C ALA A 153 -3.28 4.41 14.48
N ARG A 154 -3.96 5.27 15.24
CA ARG A 154 -5.42 5.25 15.40
C ARG A 154 -6.19 5.59 14.12
N LEU A 155 -5.64 6.42 13.23
CA LEU A 155 -6.23 6.66 11.92
C LEU A 155 -6.07 5.44 11.02
N LEU A 156 -4.88 4.82 11.00
CA LEU A 156 -4.61 3.60 10.23
C LEU A 156 -5.44 2.41 10.72
N SER A 157 -5.72 2.31 12.03
CA SER A 157 -6.58 1.25 12.57
C SER A 157 -7.97 1.24 11.92
N LYS A 158 -8.50 2.41 11.51
CA LYS A 158 -9.79 2.50 10.81
C LYS A 158 -9.74 1.91 9.40
N ALA A 159 -8.58 1.94 8.76
CA ALA A 159 -8.40 1.28 7.47
C ALA A 159 -8.33 -0.24 7.63
N ALA A 160 -7.59 -0.73 8.64
CA ALA A 160 -7.55 -2.16 8.97
C ALA A 160 -8.93 -2.70 9.34
N GLU A 161 -9.66 -1.99 10.26
CA GLU A 161 -11.01 -2.34 10.70
C GLU A 161 -12.03 -2.43 9.55
N ALA A 162 -11.89 -1.58 8.53
CA ALA A 162 -12.84 -1.52 7.41
C ALA A 162 -12.51 -2.52 6.28
N THR A 163 -11.38 -3.20 6.34
CA THR A 163 -10.94 -4.15 5.30
C THR A 163 -11.77 -5.42 5.35
N THR A 164 -12.14 -5.95 4.18
CA THR A 164 -13.02 -7.10 4.06
C THR A 164 -12.32 -8.40 3.66
N GLY A 165 -11.11 -8.33 3.12
CA GLY A 165 -10.33 -9.49 2.68
C GLY A 165 -9.03 -9.65 3.48
N THR A 166 -7.93 -9.03 3.05
CA THR A 166 -6.62 -9.22 3.68
C THR A 166 -6.02 -7.90 4.18
N VAL A 167 -5.57 -7.88 5.42
CA VAL A 167 -4.75 -6.80 6.00
C VAL A 167 -3.29 -7.25 6.04
N VAL A 168 -2.41 -6.50 5.36
CA VAL A 168 -0.96 -6.74 5.32
C VAL A 168 -0.26 -5.70 6.18
N LEU A 169 0.45 -6.15 7.20
CA LEU A 169 1.04 -5.32 8.25
C LEU A 169 2.56 -5.44 8.29
N ASN A 170 3.22 -4.35 8.63
CA ASN A 170 4.64 -4.34 8.93
C ASN A 170 4.89 -5.00 10.30
N ARG A 171 5.57 -6.14 10.31
CA ARG A 171 5.93 -6.86 11.54
C ARG A 171 6.92 -6.08 12.40
N GLU A 172 7.82 -5.32 11.78
CA GLU A 172 8.90 -4.62 12.47
C GLU A 172 8.46 -3.28 13.10
N ASP A 173 7.27 -2.79 12.76
CA ASP A 173 6.65 -1.63 13.42
C ASP A 173 5.61 -2.13 14.44
N PRO A 174 5.87 -2.04 15.77
CA PRO A 174 4.97 -2.58 16.79
C PRO A 174 3.57 -1.97 16.76
N ARG A 175 3.45 -0.68 16.37
CA ARG A 175 2.15 0.01 16.26
C ARG A 175 1.34 -0.54 15.11
N ILE A 176 2.01 -0.81 13.98
CA ILE A 176 1.37 -1.43 12.82
C ILE A 176 1.04 -2.91 13.10
N ALA A 177 1.98 -3.67 13.66
CA ALA A 177 1.77 -5.09 13.96
C ALA A 177 0.55 -5.33 14.87
N ARG A 178 0.33 -4.47 15.88
CA ARG A 178 -0.83 -4.53 16.78
C ARG A 178 -2.17 -4.21 16.10
N LEU A 179 -2.18 -3.66 14.88
CA LEU A 179 -3.42 -3.43 14.15
C LEU A 179 -4.11 -4.73 13.71
N ALA A 180 -3.45 -5.86 13.85
CA ALA A 180 -4.08 -7.18 13.73
C ALA A 180 -5.28 -7.35 14.69
N ASP A 181 -5.22 -6.73 15.88
CA ASP A 181 -6.25 -6.84 16.92
C ASP A 181 -7.59 -6.18 16.51
N VAL A 182 -7.56 -5.27 15.53
CA VAL A 182 -8.77 -4.60 15.03
C VAL A 182 -9.26 -5.16 13.71
N ALA A 183 -8.53 -6.07 13.08
CA ALA A 183 -8.97 -6.77 11.88
C ALA A 183 -10.07 -7.79 12.26
N HIS A 184 -11.15 -7.84 11.49
CA HIS A 184 -12.29 -8.72 11.75
C HIS A 184 -12.00 -10.16 11.30
N THR A 185 -11.05 -10.83 11.96
CA THR A 185 -10.62 -12.20 11.60
C THR A 185 -11.73 -13.23 11.80
N GLU A 186 -12.64 -13.00 12.75
CA GLU A 186 -13.85 -13.81 12.95
C GLU A 186 -14.84 -13.72 11.76
N ASP A 187 -14.79 -12.64 10.99
CA ASP A 187 -15.59 -12.44 9.77
C ASP A 187 -14.85 -12.93 8.50
N GLY A 188 -13.68 -13.57 8.67
CA GLY A 188 -12.91 -14.16 7.57
C GLY A 188 -11.83 -13.25 6.99
N VAL A 189 -11.56 -12.10 7.60
CA VAL A 189 -10.44 -11.22 7.21
C VAL A 189 -9.12 -11.89 7.57
N GLU A 190 -8.21 -12.00 6.61
CA GLU A 190 -6.87 -12.51 6.83
C GLU A 190 -5.91 -11.41 7.30
N VAL A 191 -5.03 -11.75 8.24
CA VAL A 191 -3.91 -10.90 8.63
C VAL A 191 -2.61 -11.55 8.17
N ARG A 192 -1.83 -10.81 7.41
CA ARG A 192 -0.52 -11.21 6.90
C ARG A 192 0.53 -10.19 7.30
N TYR A 193 1.78 -10.63 7.37
CA TYR A 193 2.88 -9.76 7.75
C TYR A 193 3.97 -9.77 6.68
N PHE A 194 4.60 -8.62 6.47
CA PHE A 194 5.91 -8.54 5.86
C PHE A 194 6.94 -8.11 6.91
N GLY A 195 8.18 -8.54 6.74
CA GLY A 195 9.23 -8.27 7.70
C GLY A 195 10.63 -8.33 7.09
N LEU A 196 11.63 -8.19 7.94
CA LEU A 196 13.02 -8.34 7.58
C LEU A 196 13.72 -9.35 8.50
N ASP A 197 14.85 -9.88 8.04
CA ASP A 197 15.73 -10.69 8.86
C ASP A 197 16.40 -9.84 9.94
N GLY A 198 16.61 -10.40 11.12
CA GLY A 198 17.18 -9.68 12.25
C GLY A 198 18.57 -9.07 11.98
N SER A 199 19.36 -9.67 11.05
CA SER A 199 20.67 -9.13 10.63
C SER A 199 20.57 -7.81 9.88
N LEU A 200 19.41 -7.50 9.30
CA LEU A 200 19.17 -6.27 8.54
C LEU A 200 18.63 -5.10 9.42
N ARG A 201 18.26 -5.35 10.67
CA ARG A 201 17.68 -4.31 11.55
C ARG A 201 18.55 -3.06 11.68
N SER A 202 19.87 -3.21 11.68
CA SER A 202 20.78 -2.06 11.77
C SER A 202 20.68 -1.09 10.60
N PHE A 203 20.13 -1.52 9.45
CA PHE A 203 19.88 -0.66 8.30
C PHE A 203 18.53 0.06 8.33
N PHE A 204 17.65 -0.35 9.26
CA PHE A 204 16.29 0.17 9.42
C PHE A 204 16.04 0.61 10.86
N PRO A 205 16.75 1.66 11.35
CA PRO A 205 16.51 2.15 12.71
C PRO A 205 15.06 2.60 12.85
N SER A 206 14.41 2.13 13.91
CA SER A 206 13.09 2.63 14.31
C SER A 206 13.22 4.02 14.95
N ASP A 207 12.12 4.78 15.01
CA ASP A 207 12.11 6.06 15.75
C ASP A 207 12.48 5.87 17.22
N ASP A 208 12.16 4.71 17.80
CA ASP A 208 12.50 4.35 19.16
C ASP A 208 14.00 4.08 19.33
N ASP A 209 14.68 3.52 18.31
CA ASP A 209 16.14 3.37 18.31
C ASP A 209 16.87 4.71 18.26
N MET A 210 16.32 5.69 17.56
CA MET A 210 16.89 7.05 17.45
C MET A 210 16.78 7.81 18.78
N CYS A 211 15.71 7.61 19.56
CA CYS A 211 15.57 8.23 20.88
C CYS A 211 16.61 7.73 21.88
N THR A 212 16.95 6.43 21.84
CA THR A 212 17.95 5.85 22.76
C THR A 212 19.37 6.35 22.52
N THR A 213 19.75 6.71 21.29
CA THR A 213 21.08 7.25 20.96
C THR A 213 21.26 8.68 21.42
N VAL A 214 20.22 9.51 21.44
CA VAL A 214 20.28 10.89 21.93
C VAL A 214 20.36 10.91 23.44
N ASP A 215 19.61 10.05 24.15
CA ASP A 215 19.61 9.99 25.61
C ASP A 215 20.94 9.48 26.20
N THR A 216 21.64 8.56 25.53
CA THR A 216 22.96 8.08 25.96
C THR A 216 24.05 9.13 25.80
N ALA A 217 23.95 10.04 24.81
CA ALA A 217 24.90 11.14 24.65
C ALA A 217 24.68 12.29 25.65
N SER A 218 23.43 12.48 26.13
CA SER A 218 23.07 13.52 27.08
C SER A 218 23.27 13.14 28.56
N SER A 219 23.31 11.85 28.88
CA SER A 219 23.34 11.35 30.28
C SER A 219 24.72 11.37 30.93
N ALA A 220 25.76 11.91 30.27
CA ALA A 220 27.10 12.01 30.91
C ALA A 220 27.22 13.06 32.03
N ASN A 221 26.18 13.90 32.27
CA ASN A 221 26.27 15.03 33.24
C ASN A 221 24.95 15.41 33.94
N ILE A 222 24.09 14.49 34.33
CA ILE A 222 22.86 14.85 35.10
C ILE A 222 22.70 13.90 36.31
N GLU A 223 22.58 14.46 37.53
CA GLU A 223 22.16 13.76 38.74
C GLU A 223 20.74 13.19 38.53
N ILE A 224 20.58 11.91 38.87
CA ILE A 224 19.42 11.08 38.54
C ILE A 224 18.32 11.31 39.59
N ASP A 225 17.17 11.81 39.19
CA ASP A 225 15.94 11.82 39.98
C ASP A 225 15.28 10.43 39.87
N ASP A 226 14.92 9.83 41.01
CA ASP A 226 14.40 8.44 41.11
C ASP A 226 13.13 8.20 40.24
N ALA A 227 12.35 9.25 39.97
CA ALA A 227 11.16 9.15 39.10
C ALA A 227 11.51 8.94 37.63
N ALA A 228 12.67 9.45 37.16
CA ALA A 228 13.13 9.27 35.78
C ALA A 228 13.65 7.84 35.51
N VAL A 229 14.14 7.15 36.55
CA VAL A 229 14.61 5.76 36.47
C VAL A 229 13.44 4.78 36.26
N ILE A 230 12.31 5.03 36.92
CA ILE A 230 11.11 4.18 36.79
C ILE A 230 10.49 4.32 35.38
N ALA A 231 10.46 5.54 34.80
CA ALA A 231 10.01 5.75 33.46
C ALA A 231 10.92 5.07 32.41
N LYS A 232 12.26 5.17 32.59
CA LYS A 232 13.24 4.51 31.69
C LYS A 232 13.20 2.98 31.77
N THR A 233 12.92 2.39 32.96
CA THR A 233 12.76 0.94 33.08
C THR A 233 11.46 0.45 32.44
N GLY A 234 10.40 1.23 32.50
CA GLY A 234 9.13 0.92 31.81
C GLY A 234 9.28 0.93 30.29
N GLU A 235 9.85 1.98 29.70
CA GLU A 235 10.09 2.07 28.26
C GLU A 235 11.03 0.98 27.73
N ASN A 236 12.10 0.64 28.46
CA ASN A 236 13.00 -0.45 28.05
C ASN A 236 12.35 -1.84 28.19
N ALA A 237 11.40 -2.02 29.10
CA ALA A 237 10.65 -3.26 29.23
C ALA A 237 9.64 -3.40 28.08
N GLU A 238 8.92 -2.34 27.72
CA GLU A 238 8.02 -2.34 26.55
C GLU A 238 8.80 -2.58 25.24
N LYS A 239 9.96 -1.92 25.05
CA LYS A 239 10.82 -2.12 23.86
C LYS A 239 11.33 -3.55 23.73
N SER A 240 11.65 -4.22 24.84
CA SER A 240 12.07 -5.63 24.83
C SER A 240 10.90 -6.58 24.52
N GLU A 241 9.69 -6.25 24.97
CA GLU A 241 8.48 -7.01 24.65
C GLU A 241 8.07 -6.82 23.17
N ASP A 242 8.11 -5.61 22.66
CA ASP A 242 7.76 -5.31 21.26
C ASP A 242 8.74 -5.98 20.27
N ALA A 243 10.04 -5.98 20.57
CA ALA A 243 11.03 -6.69 19.78
C ALA A 243 10.83 -8.22 19.84
N ALA A 244 10.49 -8.75 21.00
CA ALA A 244 10.20 -10.17 21.18
C ALA A 244 8.90 -10.59 20.48
N ILE A 245 7.89 -9.72 20.42
CA ILE A 245 6.65 -9.94 19.67
C ILE A 245 6.96 -9.99 18.17
N ALA A 246 7.73 -9.05 17.64
CA ALA A 246 8.10 -9.01 16.22
C ALA A 246 8.85 -10.28 15.78
N GLU A 247 9.73 -10.83 16.62
CA GLU A 247 10.45 -12.07 16.33
C GLU A 247 9.55 -13.33 16.34
N GLN A 248 8.44 -13.29 17.05
CA GLN A 248 7.49 -14.41 17.16
C GLN A 248 6.41 -14.41 16.07
N LEU A 249 6.13 -13.26 15.43
CA LEU A 249 5.13 -13.17 14.38
C LEU A 249 5.69 -13.76 13.07
N PRO A 250 5.02 -14.75 12.46
CA PRO A 250 5.42 -15.24 11.15
C PRO A 250 5.20 -14.15 10.10
N ALA A 251 6.15 -13.96 9.20
CA ALA A 251 5.99 -13.06 8.05
C ALA A 251 5.78 -13.87 6.78
N ASP A 252 4.80 -13.49 5.96
CA ASP A 252 4.50 -14.11 4.67
C ASP A 252 5.60 -13.82 3.64
N VAL A 253 6.23 -12.65 3.77
CA VAL A 253 7.40 -12.24 2.99
C VAL A 253 8.41 -11.60 3.92
N THR A 254 9.63 -12.14 3.93
CA THR A 254 10.73 -11.61 4.71
C THR A 254 11.86 -11.16 3.78
N LEU A 255 12.34 -9.94 3.90
CA LEU A 255 13.58 -9.51 3.28
C LEU A 255 14.75 -10.14 4.05
N LEU A 256 15.46 -11.10 3.44
CA LEU A 256 16.51 -11.88 4.09
C LEU A 256 17.89 -11.26 3.92
N ALA A 257 18.17 -10.72 2.74
CA ALA A 257 19.48 -10.14 2.43
C ALA A 257 19.36 -9.04 1.37
N VAL A 258 20.26 -8.09 1.45
CA VAL A 258 20.42 -7.00 0.49
C VAL A 258 21.85 -6.98 -0.04
N GLY A 259 22.01 -6.74 -1.32
CA GLY A 259 23.31 -6.69 -2.00
C GLY A 259 23.30 -5.64 -3.11
N ASP A 260 24.40 -5.54 -3.84
CA ASP A 260 24.51 -4.65 -4.98
C ASP A 260 23.57 -5.14 -6.11
N HIS A 261 22.51 -4.37 -6.36
CA HIS A 261 21.41 -4.70 -7.29
C HIS A 261 20.82 -6.11 -7.10
N ARG A 262 20.81 -6.62 -5.86
CA ARG A 262 20.27 -7.93 -5.49
C ARG A 262 19.52 -7.88 -4.18
N ALA A 263 18.49 -8.70 -4.10
CA ALA A 263 17.75 -8.95 -2.85
C ALA A 263 17.41 -10.44 -2.74
N SER A 264 17.28 -10.90 -1.50
CA SER A 264 16.79 -12.25 -1.20
C SER A 264 15.54 -12.14 -0.35
N PHE A 265 14.48 -12.82 -0.76
CA PHE A 265 13.20 -12.86 -0.06
C PHE A 265 12.92 -14.27 0.44
N GLY A 266 12.49 -14.39 1.70
CA GLY A 266 11.96 -15.61 2.28
C GLY A 266 10.46 -15.65 2.12
N ILE A 267 9.94 -16.74 1.51
CA ILE A 267 8.52 -16.94 1.24
C ILE A 267 8.23 -18.43 1.42
N ASP A 268 7.25 -18.77 2.26
CA ASP A 268 6.83 -20.15 2.54
C ASP A 268 8.00 -21.09 2.94
N GLY A 269 9.02 -20.55 3.62
CA GLY A 269 10.22 -21.30 4.04
C GLY A 269 11.27 -21.49 2.95
N GLU A 270 11.05 -20.99 1.75
CA GLU A 270 12.00 -20.99 0.64
C GLU A 270 12.67 -19.62 0.48
N THR A 271 13.89 -19.61 -0.08
CA THR A 271 14.63 -18.38 -0.37
C THR A 271 14.64 -18.11 -1.87
N TYR A 272 14.23 -16.90 -2.23
CA TYR A 272 14.23 -16.42 -3.62
C TYR A 272 15.23 -15.29 -3.76
N GLU A 273 16.29 -15.53 -4.55
CA GLU A 273 17.24 -14.49 -4.91
C GLU A 273 16.85 -13.85 -6.24
N THR A 274 16.91 -12.54 -6.30
CA THR A 274 16.60 -11.80 -7.52
C THR A 274 17.48 -10.59 -7.70
N GLY A 275 17.75 -10.23 -8.96
CA GLY A 275 18.28 -8.92 -9.31
C GLY A 275 17.16 -7.89 -9.15
N VAL A 276 17.49 -6.67 -8.73
CA VAL A 276 16.52 -5.59 -8.55
C VAL A 276 17.02 -4.33 -9.24
N ARG A 277 16.10 -3.61 -9.87
CA ARG A 277 16.38 -2.29 -10.47
C ARG A 277 16.20 -1.16 -9.47
N LEU A 278 15.67 -1.50 -8.30
CA LEU A 278 15.46 -0.56 -7.21
C LEU A 278 16.77 -0.30 -6.48
N GLU A 279 17.07 0.95 -6.21
CA GLU A 279 18.19 1.37 -5.38
C GLU A 279 17.70 1.75 -3.98
N GLY A 280 18.57 1.58 -2.99
CA GLY A 280 18.30 1.89 -1.61
C GLY A 280 17.56 0.79 -0.82
N VAL A 281 18.05 0.54 0.38
CA VAL A 281 17.60 -0.55 1.26
C VAL A 281 16.11 -0.44 1.59
N TYR A 282 15.61 0.79 1.78
CA TYR A 282 14.19 1.03 2.06
C TYR A 282 13.28 0.61 0.91
N ASN A 283 13.75 0.77 -0.34
CA ASN A 283 12.98 0.34 -1.50
C ASN A 283 12.87 -1.18 -1.58
N LEU A 284 13.90 -1.91 -1.14
CA LEU A 284 13.87 -3.37 -1.07
C LEU A 284 12.90 -3.86 0.02
N TYR A 285 12.82 -3.13 1.14
CA TYR A 285 11.82 -3.42 2.16
C TYR A 285 10.39 -3.11 1.70
N ASN A 286 10.20 -2.01 0.97
CA ASN A 286 8.93 -1.70 0.32
C ASN A 286 8.55 -2.77 -0.73
N ALA A 287 9.54 -3.39 -1.39
CA ALA A 287 9.28 -4.51 -2.30
C ALA A 287 8.79 -5.76 -1.57
N ALA A 288 9.31 -6.05 -0.36
CA ALA A 288 8.75 -7.12 0.49
C ALA A 288 7.29 -6.86 0.85
N ALA A 289 6.93 -5.61 1.20
CA ALA A 289 5.56 -5.19 1.46
C ALA A 289 4.66 -5.36 0.22
N ALA A 290 5.15 -4.94 -0.96
CA ALA A 290 4.43 -5.09 -2.22
C ALA A 290 4.23 -6.57 -2.58
N LEU A 291 5.25 -7.41 -2.42
CA LEU A 291 5.16 -8.86 -2.63
C LEU A 291 4.09 -9.49 -1.71
N ALA A 292 4.04 -9.10 -0.44
CA ALA A 292 3.07 -9.66 0.51
C ALA A 292 1.62 -9.37 0.08
N VAL A 293 1.30 -8.15 -0.37
CA VAL A 293 -0.05 -7.84 -0.83
C VAL A 293 -0.36 -8.45 -2.20
N VAL A 294 0.62 -8.50 -3.12
CA VAL A 294 0.42 -9.16 -4.43
C VAL A 294 0.15 -10.65 -4.24
N ARG A 295 0.85 -11.33 -3.31
CA ARG A 295 0.56 -12.72 -2.95
C ARG A 295 -0.85 -12.91 -2.40
N ALA A 296 -1.36 -11.97 -1.60
CA ALA A 296 -2.74 -12.03 -1.12
C ALA A 296 -3.72 -11.95 -2.30
N VAL A 297 -3.54 -11.01 -3.21
CA VAL A 297 -4.40 -10.87 -4.40
C VAL A 297 -4.34 -12.12 -5.29
N VAL A 298 -3.15 -12.72 -5.48
CA VAL A 298 -3.01 -13.97 -6.25
C VAL A 298 -3.73 -15.12 -5.56
N ALA A 299 -3.59 -15.27 -4.25
CA ALA A 299 -4.24 -16.33 -3.49
C ALA A 299 -5.79 -16.25 -3.59
N ASP A 300 -6.34 -15.05 -3.49
CA ASP A 300 -7.78 -14.83 -3.65
C ASP A 300 -8.24 -15.09 -5.09
N ALA A 301 -7.45 -14.67 -6.08
CA ALA A 301 -7.75 -14.98 -7.49
C ALA A 301 -7.71 -16.51 -7.75
N GLN A 302 -6.77 -17.23 -7.15
CA GLN A 302 -6.70 -18.68 -7.20
C GLN A 302 -7.96 -19.33 -6.61
N ALA A 303 -8.35 -18.92 -5.41
CA ALA A 303 -9.53 -19.42 -4.75
C ALA A 303 -10.82 -19.08 -5.52
N MET A 304 -10.87 -17.91 -6.16
CA MET A 304 -12.04 -17.43 -6.86
C MET A 304 -12.20 -18.05 -8.26
N PHE A 305 -11.12 -18.21 -9.02
CA PHE A 305 -11.20 -18.55 -10.46
C PHE A 305 -10.85 -19.99 -10.80
N LEU A 306 -9.83 -20.59 -10.15
CA LEU A 306 -9.38 -21.94 -10.50
C LEU A 306 -10.43 -23.06 -10.29
N PRO A 307 -11.31 -23.03 -9.27
CA PRO A 307 -12.35 -24.06 -9.13
C PRO A 307 -13.32 -24.11 -10.31
N PHE A 308 -13.47 -23.01 -11.05
CA PHE A 308 -14.40 -22.92 -12.18
C PHE A 308 -13.76 -23.22 -13.53
N GLU A 309 -12.43 -23.21 -13.65
CA GLU A 309 -11.70 -23.36 -14.91
C GLU A 309 -12.07 -24.65 -15.68
N GLN A 310 -12.27 -25.75 -14.98
CA GLN A 310 -12.52 -27.05 -15.60
C GLN A 310 -13.95 -27.24 -16.15
N ASN A 311 -14.91 -26.40 -15.75
CA ASN A 311 -16.33 -26.59 -16.03
C ASN A 311 -16.99 -25.41 -16.74
N VAL A 312 -16.25 -24.38 -17.14
CA VAL A 312 -16.81 -23.14 -17.63
C VAL A 312 -16.34 -22.85 -19.05
N THR A 313 -17.31 -22.59 -19.93
CA THR A 313 -17.03 -22.14 -21.30
C THR A 313 -16.68 -20.64 -21.33
N ASP A 314 -15.89 -20.21 -22.34
CA ASP A 314 -15.57 -18.78 -22.56
C ASP A 314 -16.80 -17.87 -22.59
N GLU A 315 -17.94 -18.42 -23.03
CA GLU A 315 -19.21 -17.69 -23.08
C GLU A 315 -19.75 -17.41 -21.67
N LEU A 316 -19.65 -18.38 -20.77
CA LEU A 316 -20.10 -18.23 -19.37
C LEU A 316 -19.18 -17.29 -18.61
N LEU A 317 -17.86 -17.37 -18.82
CA LEU A 317 -16.88 -16.43 -18.24
C LEU A 317 -17.20 -14.99 -18.62
N ARG A 318 -17.52 -14.74 -19.91
CA ARG A 318 -17.92 -13.40 -20.37
C ARG A 318 -19.24 -12.93 -19.75
N GLN A 319 -20.20 -13.82 -19.53
CA GLN A 319 -21.50 -13.49 -18.90
C GLN A 319 -21.33 -13.07 -17.43
N VAL A 320 -20.40 -13.69 -16.70
CA VAL A 320 -20.09 -13.35 -15.30
C VAL A 320 -19.02 -12.24 -15.17
N GLY A 321 -18.49 -11.73 -16.28
CA GLY A 321 -17.53 -10.63 -16.29
C GLY A 321 -16.08 -11.04 -16.00
N ILE A 322 -15.76 -12.35 -15.97
CA ILE A 322 -14.41 -12.85 -15.80
C ILE A 322 -13.69 -12.87 -17.14
N SER A 323 -12.51 -12.31 -17.23
CA SER A 323 -11.66 -12.32 -18.41
C SER A 323 -10.60 -13.41 -18.34
N GLN A 324 -10.13 -13.90 -19.50
CA GLN A 324 -9.05 -14.90 -19.55
C GLN A 324 -7.80 -14.44 -18.79
N ARG A 325 -7.43 -13.15 -18.85
CA ARG A 325 -6.27 -12.64 -18.10
C ARG A 325 -6.40 -12.77 -16.57
N MET A 326 -7.62 -12.79 -16.01
CA MET A 326 -7.81 -13.03 -14.56
C MET A 326 -7.55 -14.49 -14.21
N ILE A 327 -7.90 -15.42 -15.10
CA ILE A 327 -7.56 -16.83 -14.96
C ILE A 327 -6.07 -17.02 -15.11
N ASP A 328 -5.45 -16.41 -16.12
CA ASP A 328 -4.01 -16.46 -16.32
C ASP A 328 -3.26 -15.87 -15.12
N PHE A 329 -3.77 -14.79 -14.55
CA PHE A 329 -3.25 -14.19 -13.32
C PHE A 329 -3.35 -15.15 -12.12
N ALA A 330 -4.45 -15.89 -11.98
CA ALA A 330 -4.61 -16.88 -10.92
C ALA A 330 -3.59 -18.02 -11.01
N HIS A 331 -2.99 -18.26 -12.19
CA HIS A 331 -1.89 -19.22 -12.35
C HIS A 331 -0.50 -18.63 -12.02
N SER A 332 -0.42 -17.39 -11.54
CA SER A 332 0.86 -16.78 -11.18
C SER A 332 1.57 -17.58 -10.08
N THR A 333 2.82 -17.92 -10.34
CA THR A 333 3.69 -18.62 -9.38
C THR A 333 4.45 -17.63 -8.50
N THR A 334 4.98 -18.08 -7.36
CA THR A 334 5.85 -17.27 -6.51
C THR A 334 7.05 -16.71 -7.31
N GLN A 335 7.65 -17.52 -8.19
CA GLN A 335 8.75 -17.06 -9.04
C GLN A 335 8.31 -15.93 -9.98
N ALA A 336 7.13 -16.03 -10.59
CA ALA A 336 6.61 -14.96 -11.46
C ALA A 336 6.39 -13.65 -10.69
N MET A 337 5.94 -13.71 -9.42
CA MET A 337 5.81 -12.53 -8.55
C MET A 337 7.18 -11.92 -8.20
N ILE A 338 8.19 -12.75 -7.94
CA ILE A 338 9.59 -12.32 -7.72
C ILE A 338 10.17 -11.66 -8.98
N ASP A 339 9.96 -12.27 -10.16
CA ASP A 339 10.40 -11.70 -11.43
C ASP A 339 9.71 -10.36 -11.71
N ALA A 340 8.42 -10.24 -11.40
CA ALA A 340 7.69 -8.98 -11.48
C ALA A 340 8.26 -7.90 -10.55
N ALA A 341 8.66 -8.28 -9.32
CA ALA A 341 9.30 -7.36 -8.38
C ALA A 341 10.68 -6.89 -8.87
N ALA A 342 11.44 -7.76 -9.54
CA ALA A 342 12.75 -7.45 -10.12
C ALA A 342 12.67 -6.37 -11.22
N GLU A 343 11.59 -6.35 -11.98
CA GLU A 343 11.37 -5.42 -13.08
C GLU A 343 10.86 -4.02 -12.63
N VAL A 344 10.46 -3.87 -11.37
CA VAL A 344 10.00 -2.58 -10.85
C VAL A 344 11.11 -1.54 -10.93
N THR A 345 10.79 -0.40 -11.49
CA THR A 345 11.70 0.76 -11.57
C THR A 345 11.36 1.80 -10.49
N PRO A 346 12.35 2.59 -10.04
CA PRO A 346 12.12 3.67 -9.09
C PRO A 346 11.00 4.62 -9.53
N ALA A 347 10.28 5.20 -8.55
CA ALA A 347 9.30 6.24 -8.84
C ALA A 347 10.03 7.49 -9.36
N PHE A 348 9.43 8.17 -10.35
CA PHE A 348 9.97 9.41 -10.92
C PHE A 348 10.40 10.40 -9.81
N GLY A 349 11.64 10.91 -9.89
CA GLY A 349 12.17 11.89 -8.94
C GLY A 349 12.73 11.33 -7.63
N ARG A 350 12.92 10.00 -7.52
CA ARG A 350 13.58 9.38 -6.35
C ARG A 350 14.48 8.24 -6.82
N GLY A 351 15.79 8.50 -6.91
CA GLY A 351 16.78 7.53 -7.42
C GLY A 351 16.66 7.32 -8.94
N GLU A 352 16.04 8.24 -9.68
CA GLU A 352 16.00 8.17 -11.14
C GLU A 352 17.28 8.78 -11.73
N VAL A 353 17.98 8.02 -12.54
CA VAL A 353 19.14 8.51 -13.28
C VAL A 353 18.65 9.04 -14.64
N ILE A 354 18.73 10.35 -14.84
CA ILE A 354 18.44 11.00 -16.12
C ILE A 354 19.73 11.40 -16.80
N ASP A 355 19.81 11.17 -18.11
CA ASP A 355 20.93 11.70 -18.91
C ASP A 355 20.71 13.17 -19.21
N VAL A 356 21.60 14.02 -18.69
CA VAL A 356 21.62 15.44 -18.99
C VAL A 356 22.90 15.76 -19.76
N ASN A 357 22.78 15.90 -21.07
CA ASN A 357 23.88 16.21 -21.97
C ASN A 357 25.03 15.18 -21.91
N GLY A 358 24.71 13.88 -21.83
CA GLY A 358 25.69 12.79 -21.77
C GLY A 358 26.31 12.54 -20.40
N SER A 359 25.76 13.16 -19.34
CA SER A 359 26.14 12.90 -17.95
C SER A 359 24.96 12.33 -17.19
N PRO A 360 25.12 11.19 -16.50
CA PRO A 360 24.07 10.66 -15.64
C PRO A 360 23.89 11.57 -14.40
N VAL A 361 22.68 12.05 -14.17
CA VAL A 361 22.29 12.83 -13.01
C VAL A 361 21.24 12.04 -12.25
N GLU A 362 21.57 11.68 -11.01
CA GLU A 362 20.64 11.02 -10.10
C GLU A 362 19.76 12.06 -9.42
N LEU A 363 18.44 11.86 -9.47
CA LEU A 363 17.47 12.68 -8.73
C LEU A 363 17.28 12.08 -7.34
N LEU A 364 17.72 12.79 -6.31
CA LEU A 364 17.60 12.39 -4.90
C LEU A 364 16.26 12.80 -4.30
#